data_0e7a2ea65cc14eaac5fe1a40fc70a8b5
#
_entry.id   0e7a2ea65cc14eaac5fe1a40fc70a8b5
#
_cell.length_a   1.000
_cell.length_b   1.000
_cell.length_c   1.000
_cell.angle_alpha   90.00
_cell.angle_beta   90.00
_cell.angle_gamma   90.00
#
_symmetry.space_group_name_H-M   'P 1'
#
loop_
_entity.id
_entity.type
_entity.pdbx_description
1 polymer ?
#
loop_
_entity_poly.entity_id
_entity_poly.type
_entity_poly.pdbx_seq_one_letter_code
_entity_poly.pdbx_strand_id
1 'polypeptide(L)'
;MISLLLLPALLTAPDPVRVTLSEWTVRLSVQAVAAGPVRFAVTNGGSIPHAFEIEGHGIERETRSIQPGDSASLALTLRAGTYEVYCPVGEGSHKKLGMVARLVVGGSGAAGAASASEAPEMHDAAAKAISVVGGGPVIQILPGPFPFPDSAAPILQAFGDEKEGLESQVKNGPYSNNVAPISGTFTFTAWDKGAIRDSVDGTADFTTQDGARWKLVLDRVQTKDVPHHPRFGGVILGLYYHGITQVHTPLVPTINSAVALWGVAHLYKNGALVTDNAMVHVMLLSRTRRDGDFALACWDCSKNTIDELQLQVLPGPGEPKFDAPGGFLFVNWEHSRGARP
;
A
#
# COMPACT_ATOMS: atom_id res chain seq x y z
N MET A 1 -68.16 -22.96 -9.55
CA MET A 1 -67.03 -22.29 -10.36
C MET A 1 -66.03 -21.79 -9.36
N ILE A 2 -64.89 -22.50 -9.17
CA ILE A 2 -63.86 -22.11 -8.26
C ILE A 2 -62.82 -21.43 -9.12
N SER A 3 -62.68 -20.10 -8.94
CA SER A 3 -61.67 -19.27 -9.65
C SER A 3 -60.32 -19.46 -8.97
N LEU A 4 -59.38 -20.10 -9.65
CA LEU A 4 -58.01 -20.31 -9.18
C LEU A 4 -57.22 -19.04 -9.47
N LEU A 5 -56.94 -18.25 -8.42
CA LEU A 5 -56.06 -17.11 -8.47
C LEU A 5 -54.60 -17.60 -8.56
N LEU A 6 -53.97 -17.49 -9.74
CA LEU A 6 -52.53 -17.63 -9.89
C LEU A 6 -51.85 -16.40 -9.26
N LEU A 7 -51.18 -16.60 -8.10
CA LEU A 7 -50.21 -15.62 -7.60
C LEU A 7 -48.99 -15.62 -8.54
N PRO A 8 -48.52 -14.44 -9.00
CA PRO A 8 -47.26 -14.38 -9.71
C PRO A 8 -46.12 -14.71 -8.74
N ALA A 9 -45.30 -15.70 -9.11
CA ALA A 9 -44.07 -15.99 -8.41
C ALA A 9 -43.17 -14.77 -8.53
N LEU A 10 -42.84 -14.10 -7.42
CA LEU A 10 -41.79 -13.11 -7.37
C LEU A 10 -40.47 -13.82 -7.71
N LEU A 11 -39.96 -13.59 -8.91
CA LEU A 11 -38.59 -13.94 -9.23
C LEU A 11 -37.66 -13.07 -8.37
N THR A 12 -37.13 -13.63 -7.31
CA THR A 12 -36.07 -13.00 -6.53
C THR A 12 -34.83 -12.95 -7.41
N ALA A 13 -34.23 -11.76 -7.56
CA ALA A 13 -32.94 -11.61 -8.23
C ALA A 13 -31.88 -12.45 -7.50
N PRO A 14 -30.99 -13.14 -8.22
CA PRO A 14 -29.96 -13.95 -7.57
C PRO A 14 -29.06 -13.08 -6.70
N ASP A 15 -28.60 -13.67 -5.59
CA ASP A 15 -27.68 -13.00 -4.67
C ASP A 15 -26.41 -12.53 -5.41
N PRO A 16 -25.89 -11.36 -5.07
CA PRO A 16 -24.68 -10.86 -5.71
C PRO A 16 -23.46 -11.72 -5.33
N VAL A 17 -22.57 -11.92 -6.28
CA VAL A 17 -21.23 -12.44 -6.00
C VAL A 17 -20.50 -11.40 -5.18
N ARG A 18 -20.20 -11.71 -3.92
CA ARG A 18 -19.40 -10.83 -3.08
C ARG A 18 -17.93 -10.97 -3.47
N VAL A 19 -17.28 -9.84 -3.67
CA VAL A 19 -15.85 -9.75 -4.01
C VAL A 19 -15.17 -8.94 -2.92
N THR A 20 -14.13 -9.51 -2.33
CA THR A 20 -13.24 -8.78 -1.42
C THR A 20 -11.90 -8.60 -2.10
N LEU A 21 -11.48 -7.36 -2.21
CA LEU A 21 -10.15 -6.96 -2.69
C LEU A 21 -9.28 -6.64 -1.49
N SER A 22 -8.09 -7.15 -1.47
CA SER A 22 -7.04 -6.75 -0.52
C SER A 22 -5.70 -6.92 -1.20
N GLU A 23 -4.63 -6.43 -0.59
CA GLU A 23 -3.30 -6.45 -1.18
C GLU A 23 -2.96 -7.85 -1.65
N TRP A 24 -2.77 -7.91 -2.97
CA TRP A 24 -2.43 -8.99 -3.88
C TRP A 24 -3.45 -10.13 -3.91
N THR A 25 -4.70 -9.88 -3.50
CA THR A 25 -5.73 -10.92 -3.45
C THR A 25 -7.08 -10.41 -3.99
N VAL A 26 -7.71 -11.22 -4.85
CA VAL A 26 -9.13 -11.11 -5.23
C VAL A 26 -9.85 -12.34 -4.69
N ARG A 27 -10.79 -12.15 -3.78
CA ARG A 27 -11.62 -13.23 -3.22
C ARG A 27 -13.05 -13.12 -3.71
N LEU A 28 -13.55 -14.20 -4.29
CA LEU A 28 -14.95 -14.35 -4.70
C LEU A 28 -15.68 -15.20 -3.68
N SER A 29 -16.92 -14.83 -3.32
CA SER A 29 -17.80 -15.67 -2.47
C SER A 29 -18.17 -17.00 -3.11
N VAL A 30 -18.16 -17.05 -4.45
CA VAL A 30 -18.36 -18.26 -5.25
C VAL A 30 -17.42 -18.23 -6.46
N GLN A 31 -16.91 -19.38 -6.86
CA GLN A 31 -16.03 -19.51 -8.03
C GLN A 31 -16.78 -19.92 -9.30
N ALA A 32 -18.08 -20.22 -9.18
CA ALA A 32 -18.93 -20.61 -10.30
C ALA A 32 -20.31 -19.96 -10.16
N VAL A 33 -20.86 -19.49 -11.28
CA VAL A 33 -22.22 -18.94 -11.41
C VAL A 33 -22.91 -19.47 -12.65
N ALA A 34 -24.26 -19.38 -12.71
CA ALA A 34 -25.01 -19.67 -13.93
C ALA A 34 -24.79 -18.56 -14.98
N ALA A 35 -24.91 -18.92 -16.26
CA ALA A 35 -24.94 -17.94 -17.35
C ALA A 35 -26.22 -17.08 -17.24
N GLY A 36 -26.06 -15.78 -17.53
CA GLY A 36 -27.14 -14.81 -17.43
C GLY A 36 -26.71 -13.54 -16.66
N PRO A 37 -27.68 -12.81 -16.09
CA PRO A 37 -27.39 -11.61 -15.30
C PRO A 37 -26.65 -11.97 -14.00
N VAL A 38 -25.48 -11.37 -13.80
CA VAL A 38 -24.65 -11.51 -12.60
C VAL A 38 -24.38 -10.13 -12.04
N ARG A 39 -24.49 -9.99 -10.72
CA ARG A 39 -24.13 -8.79 -9.98
C ARG A 39 -22.94 -9.10 -9.08
N PHE A 40 -21.95 -8.23 -9.10
CA PHE A 40 -20.82 -8.26 -8.20
C PHE A 40 -20.99 -7.14 -7.16
N ALA A 41 -20.85 -7.48 -5.88
CA ALA A 41 -20.75 -6.53 -4.78
C ALA A 41 -19.29 -6.55 -4.32
N VAL A 42 -18.56 -5.49 -4.64
CA VAL A 42 -17.09 -5.42 -4.47
C VAL A 42 -16.79 -4.52 -3.29
N THR A 43 -16.00 -5.02 -2.34
CA THR A 43 -15.53 -4.25 -1.18
C THR A 43 -14.00 -4.24 -1.20
N ASN A 44 -13.42 -3.07 -1.00
CA ASN A 44 -11.99 -2.94 -0.77
C ASN A 44 -11.72 -3.10 0.73
N GLY A 45 -11.21 -4.27 1.12
CA GLY A 45 -10.78 -4.58 2.49
C GLY A 45 -9.27 -4.38 2.70
N GLY A 46 -8.56 -3.84 1.70
CA GLY A 46 -7.15 -3.52 1.76
C GLY A 46 -6.88 -2.10 2.28
N SER A 47 -5.61 -1.72 2.28
CA SER A 47 -5.11 -0.43 2.78
C SER A 47 -4.81 0.57 1.66
N ILE A 48 -4.88 0.16 0.39
CA ILE A 48 -4.65 0.99 -0.80
C ILE A 48 -5.85 0.92 -1.76
N PRO A 49 -5.98 1.84 -2.72
CA PRO A 49 -7.02 1.77 -3.73
C PRO A 49 -6.92 0.52 -4.59
N HIS A 50 -8.06 -0.10 -4.84
CA HIS A 50 -8.21 -1.24 -5.75
C HIS A 50 -9.36 -0.98 -6.73
N ALA A 51 -9.41 -1.74 -7.82
CA ALA A 51 -10.56 -1.83 -8.69
C ALA A 51 -10.81 -3.30 -9.03
N PHE A 52 -12.00 -3.62 -9.48
CA PHE A 52 -12.37 -4.96 -9.89
C PHE A 52 -12.66 -4.94 -11.39
N GLU A 53 -11.93 -5.74 -12.12
CA GLU A 53 -12.13 -5.96 -13.54
C GLU A 53 -12.45 -7.42 -13.81
N ILE A 54 -13.34 -7.63 -14.77
CA ILE A 54 -13.67 -8.95 -15.32
C ILE A 54 -13.41 -8.96 -16.82
N GLU A 55 -12.64 -9.93 -17.28
CA GLU A 55 -12.25 -10.11 -18.67
C GLU A 55 -12.53 -11.53 -19.17
N GLY A 56 -13.02 -11.66 -20.38
CA GLY A 56 -13.25 -12.94 -21.06
C GLY A 56 -14.42 -12.90 -22.03
N HIS A 57 -14.39 -13.75 -23.06
CA HIS A 57 -15.48 -13.91 -24.05
C HIS A 57 -15.97 -12.60 -24.70
N GLY A 58 -15.05 -11.65 -24.94
CA GLY A 58 -15.35 -10.33 -25.51
C GLY A 58 -15.96 -9.34 -24.53
N ILE A 59 -15.90 -9.62 -23.26
CA ILE A 59 -16.26 -8.71 -22.17
C ILE A 59 -14.96 -8.25 -21.49
N GLU A 60 -14.86 -6.95 -21.27
CA GLU A 60 -13.86 -6.28 -20.45
C GLU A 60 -14.60 -5.14 -19.74
N ARG A 61 -14.77 -5.26 -18.44
CA ARG A 61 -15.52 -4.30 -17.64
C ARG A 61 -14.92 -4.18 -16.26
N GLU A 62 -14.80 -2.95 -15.79
CA GLU A 62 -14.23 -2.64 -14.50
C GLU A 62 -15.12 -1.72 -13.64
N THR A 63 -14.87 -1.70 -12.35
CA THR A 63 -15.38 -0.69 -11.44
C THR A 63 -14.48 0.56 -11.49
N ARG A 64 -15.02 1.70 -11.05
CA ARG A 64 -14.14 2.80 -10.65
C ARG A 64 -13.16 2.33 -9.57
N SER A 65 -12.09 3.10 -9.36
CA SER A 65 -11.21 2.89 -8.21
C SER A 65 -12.00 2.96 -6.90
N ILE A 66 -11.82 1.95 -6.05
CA ILE A 66 -12.51 1.75 -4.77
C ILE A 66 -11.49 2.05 -3.67
N GLN A 67 -11.80 3.02 -2.82
CA GLN A 67 -10.91 3.39 -1.73
C GLN A 67 -10.94 2.35 -0.60
N PRO A 68 -9.94 2.28 0.28
CA PRO A 68 -9.95 1.42 1.46
C PRO A 68 -11.24 1.57 2.27
N GLY A 69 -11.91 0.45 2.55
CA GLY A 69 -13.20 0.40 3.27
C GLY A 69 -14.43 0.71 2.43
N ASP A 70 -14.28 1.24 1.21
CA ASP A 70 -15.39 1.53 0.31
C ASP A 70 -15.86 0.29 -0.47
N SER A 71 -17.00 0.45 -1.13
CA SER A 71 -17.58 -0.60 -1.97
C SER A 71 -18.06 -0.04 -3.32
N ALA A 72 -18.11 -0.93 -4.30
CA ALA A 72 -18.68 -0.67 -5.61
C ALA A 72 -19.51 -1.86 -6.06
N SER A 73 -20.34 -1.69 -7.09
CA SER A 73 -21.09 -2.77 -7.71
C SER A 73 -20.89 -2.77 -9.22
N LEU A 74 -20.85 -3.98 -9.80
CA LEU A 74 -20.79 -4.19 -11.24
C LEU A 74 -21.88 -5.20 -11.62
N ALA A 75 -22.69 -4.89 -12.62
CA ALA A 75 -23.74 -5.77 -13.11
C ALA A 75 -23.54 -6.06 -14.58
N LEU A 76 -23.52 -7.33 -14.97
CA LEU A 76 -23.20 -7.80 -16.30
C LEU A 76 -24.10 -9.00 -16.68
N THR A 77 -24.25 -9.24 -17.98
CA THR A 77 -24.80 -10.50 -18.48
C THR A 77 -23.64 -11.33 -19.00
N LEU A 78 -23.36 -12.46 -18.34
CA LEU A 78 -22.24 -13.34 -18.66
C LEU A 78 -22.70 -14.56 -19.44
N ARG A 79 -21.97 -14.94 -20.48
CA ARG A 79 -22.15 -16.20 -21.22
C ARG A 79 -21.39 -17.32 -20.52
N ALA A 80 -21.77 -18.57 -20.81
CA ALA A 80 -21.00 -19.71 -20.33
C ALA A 80 -19.53 -19.64 -20.79
N GLY A 81 -18.63 -19.92 -19.86
CA GLY A 81 -17.17 -19.87 -20.10
C GLY A 81 -16.39 -19.54 -18.84
N THR A 82 -15.09 -19.36 -18.99
CA THR A 82 -14.19 -18.97 -17.91
C THR A 82 -13.77 -17.53 -18.09
N TYR A 83 -13.89 -16.76 -17.02
CA TYR A 83 -13.51 -15.36 -16.96
C TYR A 83 -12.33 -15.18 -16.00
N GLU A 84 -11.44 -14.29 -16.33
CA GLU A 84 -10.44 -13.78 -15.41
C GLU A 84 -11.01 -12.55 -14.70
N VAL A 85 -10.78 -12.46 -13.39
CA VAL A 85 -11.14 -11.30 -12.59
C VAL A 85 -9.91 -10.83 -11.84
N TYR A 86 -9.64 -9.53 -11.85
CA TYR A 86 -8.38 -9.01 -11.32
C TYR A 86 -8.51 -7.53 -10.91
N CYS A 87 -7.42 -7.00 -10.32
CA CYS A 87 -7.29 -5.57 -10.06
C CYS A 87 -6.45 -4.92 -11.16
N PRO A 88 -6.99 -3.98 -11.98
CA PRO A 88 -6.27 -3.31 -13.06
C PRO A 88 -5.40 -2.16 -12.56
N VAL A 89 -5.52 -1.74 -11.30
CA VAL A 89 -4.79 -0.59 -10.75
C VAL A 89 -3.29 -0.72 -10.96
N GLY A 90 -2.63 0.41 -11.23
CA GLY A 90 -1.21 0.49 -11.49
C GLY A 90 -0.80 -0.13 -12.83
N GLU A 91 -1.59 0.07 -13.89
CA GLU A 91 -1.33 -0.49 -15.22
C GLU A 91 -1.12 -2.02 -15.18
N GLY A 92 -1.95 -2.71 -14.39
CA GLY A 92 -1.88 -4.14 -14.18
C GLY A 92 -0.76 -4.60 -13.24
N SER A 93 -0.09 -3.70 -12.53
CA SER A 93 0.92 -4.09 -11.53
C SER A 93 0.31 -4.92 -10.40
N HIS A 94 -0.90 -4.57 -9.92
CA HIS A 94 -1.60 -5.34 -8.90
C HIS A 94 -1.94 -6.76 -9.39
N LYS A 95 -2.36 -6.90 -10.65
CA LYS A 95 -2.57 -8.21 -11.30
C LYS A 95 -1.29 -9.04 -11.30
N LYS A 96 -0.15 -8.42 -11.67
CA LYS A 96 1.18 -9.09 -11.69
C LYS A 96 1.63 -9.53 -10.30
N LEU A 97 1.20 -8.84 -9.24
CA LEU A 97 1.48 -9.17 -7.85
C LEU A 97 0.54 -10.27 -7.30
N GLY A 98 -0.43 -10.73 -8.08
CA GLY A 98 -1.30 -11.85 -7.69
C GLY A 98 -2.75 -11.49 -7.46
N MET A 99 -3.16 -10.22 -7.64
CA MET A 99 -4.56 -9.80 -7.55
C MET A 99 -5.36 -10.27 -8.76
N VAL A 100 -5.47 -11.58 -8.90
CA VAL A 100 -6.17 -12.26 -9.98
C VAL A 100 -6.88 -13.51 -9.46
N ALA A 101 -8.07 -13.78 -9.98
CA ALA A 101 -8.84 -15.00 -9.70
C ALA A 101 -9.60 -15.43 -10.96
N ARG A 102 -10.22 -16.60 -10.89
CA ARG A 102 -11.00 -17.15 -11.99
C ARG A 102 -12.45 -17.34 -11.58
N LEU A 103 -13.37 -16.94 -12.47
CA LEU A 103 -14.80 -17.20 -12.35
C LEU A 103 -15.26 -18.13 -13.47
N VAL A 104 -15.92 -19.22 -13.14
CA VAL A 104 -16.51 -20.15 -14.10
C VAL A 104 -18.00 -19.82 -14.25
N VAL A 105 -18.45 -19.63 -15.48
CA VAL A 105 -19.86 -19.40 -15.80
C VAL A 105 -20.38 -20.63 -16.50
N GLY A 106 -21.33 -21.34 -15.86
CA GLY A 106 -21.93 -22.55 -16.40
C GLY A 106 -23.08 -22.27 -17.36
N GLY A 107 -23.48 -23.27 -18.19
CA GLY A 107 -24.69 -23.17 -19.00
C GLY A 107 -25.95 -23.06 -18.14
N SER A 108 -27.02 -22.44 -18.68
CA SER A 108 -28.34 -22.30 -18.02
C SER A 108 -28.96 -23.66 -17.73
N GLY A 109 -28.65 -24.23 -16.57
CA GLY A 109 -29.17 -25.55 -16.18
C GLY A 109 -28.49 -26.15 -14.94
N ALA A 110 -27.37 -25.59 -14.47
CA ALA A 110 -26.65 -26.09 -13.30
C ALA A 110 -26.89 -25.17 -12.08
N ALA A 111 -28.14 -24.99 -11.68
CA ALA A 111 -28.44 -24.62 -10.30
C ALA A 111 -28.39 -25.91 -9.46
N GLY A 112 -27.23 -26.53 -9.42
CA GLY A 112 -26.89 -27.53 -8.42
C GLY A 112 -26.64 -26.79 -7.13
N ALA A 113 -27.54 -26.98 -6.14
CA ALA A 113 -27.33 -26.60 -4.77
C ALA A 113 -25.96 -27.13 -4.31
N ALA A 114 -24.94 -26.32 -4.39
CA ALA A 114 -23.81 -26.48 -3.50
C ALA A 114 -24.38 -26.14 -2.12
N SER A 115 -24.62 -27.19 -1.33
CA SER A 115 -24.87 -27.17 0.09
C SER A 115 -24.19 -25.95 0.70
N ALA A 116 -24.96 -25.18 1.49
CA ALA A 116 -24.42 -24.26 2.45
C ALA A 116 -23.61 -25.10 3.45
N SER A 117 -22.40 -25.43 3.05
CA SER A 117 -21.32 -25.76 3.94
C SER A 117 -21.02 -24.45 4.65
N GLU A 118 -21.15 -24.50 5.98
CA GLU A 118 -20.78 -23.50 6.97
C GLU A 118 -19.81 -22.49 6.40
N ALA A 119 -20.16 -21.19 6.60
CA ALA A 119 -19.21 -20.13 6.36
C ALA A 119 -17.89 -20.61 6.96
N PRO A 120 -16.81 -20.73 6.17
CA PRO A 120 -15.55 -21.08 6.77
C PRO A 120 -15.34 -20.02 7.84
N GLU A 121 -15.30 -20.48 9.10
CA GLU A 121 -14.71 -19.70 10.17
C GLU A 121 -13.49 -19.04 9.52
N MET A 122 -13.36 -17.73 9.72
CA MET A 122 -12.21 -16.99 9.23
C MET A 122 -10.98 -17.73 9.78
N HIS A 123 -10.52 -18.74 9.04
CA HIS A 123 -9.17 -19.24 9.25
C HIS A 123 -8.32 -18.01 9.05
N ASP A 124 -7.75 -17.55 10.13
CA ASP A 124 -6.68 -16.59 10.20
C ASP A 124 -5.73 -16.89 9.04
N ALA A 125 -5.86 -16.12 7.97
CA ALA A 125 -4.89 -16.22 6.89
C ALA A 125 -3.58 -15.90 7.59
N ALA A 126 -2.70 -16.90 7.73
CA ALA A 126 -1.52 -16.84 8.58
C ALA A 126 -0.90 -15.46 8.41
N ALA A 127 -0.85 -14.68 9.50
CA ALA A 127 -0.47 -13.30 9.47
C ALA A 127 0.87 -13.18 8.74
N LYS A 128 0.89 -12.50 7.60
CA LYS A 128 2.16 -12.28 6.90
C LYS A 128 2.96 -11.32 7.77
N ALA A 129 4.18 -11.68 8.09
CA ALA A 129 5.04 -10.83 8.90
C ALA A 129 6.42 -10.69 8.27
N ILE A 130 7.10 -9.61 8.63
CA ILE A 130 8.50 -9.37 8.28
C ILE A 130 9.22 -8.78 9.48
N SER A 131 10.40 -9.33 9.80
CA SER A 131 11.34 -8.71 10.73
C SER A 131 12.45 -8.05 9.93
N VAL A 132 12.77 -6.81 10.27
CA VAL A 132 13.78 -6.00 9.57
C VAL A 132 14.84 -5.55 10.57
N VAL A 133 16.10 -5.66 10.14
CA VAL A 133 17.26 -5.13 10.87
C VAL A 133 17.98 -4.15 9.96
N GLY A 134 18.09 -2.92 10.41
CA GLY A 134 18.86 -1.87 9.74
C GLY A 134 20.36 -2.23 9.73
N GLY A 135 20.95 -2.17 8.55
CA GLY A 135 22.40 -2.37 8.32
C GLY A 135 23.06 -1.04 7.96
N GLY A 136 24.38 -0.94 8.20
CA GLY A 136 25.10 0.30 7.91
C GLY A 136 25.74 0.29 6.56
N PRO A 137 26.16 1.44 5.98
CA PRO A 137 26.17 2.79 6.59
C PRO A 137 24.80 3.34 6.91
N VAL A 138 24.78 4.30 7.83
CA VAL A 138 23.57 5.03 8.23
C VAL A 138 23.74 6.49 7.86
N ILE A 139 22.73 7.05 7.23
CA ILE A 139 22.74 8.46 6.82
C ILE A 139 21.48 9.17 7.29
N GLN A 140 21.63 10.42 7.69
CA GLN A 140 20.54 11.37 7.82
C GLN A 140 20.37 12.12 6.50
N ILE A 141 19.14 12.19 5.99
CA ILE A 141 18.81 12.99 4.82
C ILE A 141 18.30 14.33 5.31
N LEU A 142 18.99 15.38 4.86
CA LEU A 142 18.72 16.77 5.24
C LEU A 142 17.92 17.47 4.16
N PRO A 143 17.21 18.57 4.50
CA PRO A 143 16.55 19.40 3.51
C PRO A 143 17.53 19.84 2.42
N GLY A 144 17.10 19.75 1.19
CA GLY A 144 17.90 20.14 0.04
C GLY A 144 17.10 20.00 -1.26
N PRO A 145 17.66 20.51 -2.37
CA PRO A 145 17.02 20.38 -3.65
C PRO A 145 16.92 18.91 -4.05
N PHE A 146 15.76 18.56 -4.61
CA PHE A 146 15.57 17.24 -5.18
C PHE A 146 16.32 17.14 -6.52
N PRO A 147 17.15 16.12 -6.75
CA PRO A 147 17.92 15.97 -7.98
C PRO A 147 17.03 15.37 -9.09
N PHE A 148 16.09 16.15 -9.63
CA PHE A 148 15.27 15.70 -10.74
C PHE A 148 16.12 15.34 -11.95
N PRO A 149 15.90 14.18 -12.58
CA PRO A 149 16.54 13.87 -13.85
C PRO A 149 15.94 14.71 -14.98
N ASP A 150 16.69 14.91 -16.06
CA ASP A 150 16.20 15.65 -17.23
C ASP A 150 14.91 15.04 -17.81
N SER A 151 14.72 13.73 -17.68
CA SER A 151 13.51 13.03 -18.08
C SER A 151 12.25 13.43 -17.30
N ALA A 152 12.40 14.05 -16.14
CA ALA A 152 11.27 14.56 -15.36
C ALA A 152 10.76 15.93 -15.85
N ALA A 153 11.52 16.64 -16.67
CA ALA A 153 11.17 17.99 -17.13
C ALA A 153 9.77 18.08 -17.79
N PRO A 154 9.33 17.16 -18.67
CA PRO A 154 7.98 17.23 -19.24
C PRO A 154 6.90 17.05 -18.20
N ILE A 155 7.13 16.20 -17.19
CA ILE A 155 6.19 15.94 -16.09
C ILE A 155 6.07 17.18 -15.20
N LEU A 156 7.22 17.76 -14.82
CA LEU A 156 7.27 18.99 -14.03
C LEU A 156 6.55 20.14 -14.73
N GLN A 157 6.71 20.25 -16.05
CA GLN A 157 6.05 21.27 -16.86
C GLN A 157 4.52 21.07 -16.94
N ALA A 158 4.05 19.81 -16.91
CA ALA A 158 2.62 19.49 -16.93
C ALA A 158 1.89 19.86 -15.63
N PHE A 159 2.59 19.97 -14.50
CA PHE A 159 1.99 20.38 -13.23
C PHE A 159 1.75 21.89 -13.11
N GLY A 160 2.31 22.72 -14.01
CA GLY A 160 2.04 24.17 -14.04
C GLY A 160 2.19 24.83 -12.67
N ASP A 161 1.12 25.51 -12.20
CA ASP A 161 1.11 26.23 -10.94
C ASP A 161 1.18 25.32 -9.68
N GLU A 162 0.87 24.03 -9.81
CA GLU A 162 1.04 23.06 -8.72
C GLU A 162 2.53 22.67 -8.51
N LYS A 163 3.40 23.07 -9.44
CA LYS A 163 4.83 22.77 -9.40
C LYS A 163 5.51 23.27 -8.12
N GLU A 164 5.19 24.50 -7.66
CA GLU A 164 5.78 25.05 -6.43
C GLU A 164 5.40 24.22 -5.19
N GLY A 165 4.15 23.77 -5.10
CA GLY A 165 3.67 22.91 -4.03
C GLY A 165 4.39 21.57 -4.04
N LEU A 166 4.54 20.99 -5.22
CA LEU A 166 5.19 19.71 -5.41
C LEU A 166 6.70 19.80 -5.15
N GLU A 167 7.39 20.82 -5.67
CA GLU A 167 8.81 21.09 -5.39
C GLU A 167 9.05 21.34 -3.89
N SER A 168 8.13 21.99 -3.20
CA SER A 168 8.21 22.18 -1.75
C SER A 168 8.09 20.89 -0.98
N GLN A 169 7.18 20.00 -1.39
CA GLN A 169 7.05 18.66 -0.80
C GLN A 169 8.31 17.81 -1.03
N VAL A 170 8.90 17.90 -2.21
CA VAL A 170 10.08 17.09 -2.57
C VAL A 170 11.37 17.67 -2.00
N LYS A 171 11.50 19.00 -1.84
CA LYS A 171 12.64 19.65 -1.17
C LYS A 171 12.88 19.14 0.25
N ASN A 172 11.83 18.70 0.91
CA ASN A 172 11.87 18.16 2.26
C ASN A 172 11.70 16.64 2.28
N GLY A 173 11.73 16.00 1.12
CA GLY A 173 11.51 14.57 0.98
C GLY A 173 12.78 13.73 1.18
N PRO A 174 12.62 12.40 1.21
CA PRO A 174 13.72 11.47 1.52
C PRO A 174 14.72 11.30 0.36
N TYR A 175 14.63 12.09 -0.69
CA TYR A 175 15.45 11.94 -1.92
C TYR A 175 16.41 13.09 -2.18
N SER A 176 16.59 14.02 -1.23
CA SER A 176 17.64 15.03 -1.33
C SER A 176 19.03 14.38 -1.39
N ASN A 177 19.97 14.98 -2.12
CA ASN A 177 21.39 14.60 -2.08
C ASN A 177 22.17 15.29 -0.94
N ASN A 178 21.49 16.11 -0.12
CA ASN A 178 22.09 16.67 1.08
C ASN A 178 22.02 15.62 2.20
N VAL A 179 23.07 14.86 2.38
CA VAL A 179 23.13 13.75 3.33
C VAL A 179 24.27 13.91 4.32
N ALA A 180 24.07 13.45 5.55
CA ALA A 180 25.07 13.41 6.59
C ALA A 180 25.25 11.97 7.10
N PRO A 181 26.47 11.40 7.05
CA PRO A 181 26.75 10.15 7.72
C PRO A 181 26.52 10.27 9.23
N ILE A 182 25.81 9.31 9.79
CA ILE A 182 25.49 9.24 11.22
C ILE A 182 25.71 7.82 11.74
N SER A 183 25.39 7.59 13.01
CA SER A 183 25.36 6.25 13.61
C SER A 183 23.98 5.94 14.16
N GLY A 184 23.57 4.68 14.09
CA GLY A 184 22.30 4.26 14.63
C GLY A 184 21.91 2.83 14.31
N THR A 185 20.89 2.37 14.99
CA THR A 185 20.26 1.05 14.80
C THR A 185 18.77 1.23 14.63
N PHE A 186 18.17 0.37 13.84
CA PHE A 186 16.72 0.25 13.73
C PHE A 186 16.35 -1.21 13.52
N THR A 187 15.49 -1.72 14.39
CA THR A 187 14.91 -3.05 14.25
C THR A 187 13.40 -2.97 14.44
N PHE A 188 12.65 -3.70 13.64
CA PHE A 188 11.20 -3.81 13.81
C PHE A 188 10.68 -5.13 13.27
N THR A 189 9.51 -5.53 13.76
CA THR A 189 8.68 -6.57 13.15
C THR A 189 7.32 -5.96 12.82
N ALA A 190 6.86 -6.18 11.61
CA ALA A 190 5.56 -5.71 11.13
C ALA A 190 4.72 -6.91 10.72
N TRP A 191 3.43 -6.88 11.06
CA TRP A 191 2.45 -7.91 10.76
C TRP A 191 1.32 -7.32 9.91
N ASP A 192 1.20 -7.84 8.68
CA ASP A 192 0.04 -7.63 7.81
C ASP A 192 -1.03 -8.66 8.19
N LYS A 193 -2.03 -8.21 8.93
CA LYS A 193 -3.17 -8.99 9.40
C LYS A 193 -4.47 -8.59 8.70
N GLY A 194 -4.36 -7.73 7.71
CA GLY A 194 -5.44 -7.11 6.96
C GLY A 194 -6.08 -5.93 7.67
N ALA A 195 -5.96 -4.76 7.04
CA ALA A 195 -6.57 -3.49 7.44
C ALA A 195 -6.31 -3.09 8.90
N ILE A 196 -7.39 -2.96 9.69
CA ILE A 196 -7.33 -2.42 11.05
C ILE A 196 -6.63 -3.32 12.09
N ARG A 197 -6.25 -4.55 11.71
CA ARG A 197 -5.59 -5.51 12.62
C ARG A 197 -4.07 -5.51 12.50
N ASP A 198 -3.52 -4.76 11.58
CA ASP A 198 -2.09 -4.64 11.40
C ASP A 198 -1.40 -4.17 12.67
N SER A 199 -0.20 -4.64 12.88
CA SER A 199 0.59 -4.27 14.06
C SER A 199 2.07 -4.16 13.72
N VAL A 200 2.78 -3.41 14.54
CA VAL A 200 4.22 -3.23 14.46
C VAL A 200 4.81 -3.15 15.85
N ASP A 201 6.03 -3.62 15.99
CA ASP A 201 6.88 -3.43 17.16
C ASP A 201 8.29 -3.14 16.67
N GLY A 202 8.83 -1.98 17.06
CA GLY A 202 10.13 -1.55 16.59
C GLY A 202 10.78 -0.46 17.43
N THR A 203 12.10 -0.40 17.35
CA THR A 203 12.89 0.63 18.03
C THR A 203 14.02 1.09 17.13
N ALA A 204 14.14 2.42 16.97
CA ALA A 204 15.30 3.06 16.37
C ALA A 204 16.03 3.91 17.41
N ASP A 205 17.37 3.81 17.44
CA ASP A 205 18.27 4.66 18.20
C ASP A 205 19.33 5.20 17.24
N PHE A 206 19.48 6.52 17.14
CA PHE A 206 20.47 7.12 16.26
C PHE A 206 20.97 8.47 16.80
N THR A 207 22.18 8.85 16.38
CA THR A 207 22.77 10.13 16.75
C THR A 207 22.97 10.97 15.50
N THR A 208 22.30 12.11 15.41
CA THR A 208 22.38 13.05 14.30
C THR A 208 23.73 13.80 14.27
N GLN A 209 24.01 14.46 13.15
CA GLN A 209 25.29 15.15 12.94
C GLN A 209 25.61 16.22 14.00
N ASP A 210 24.59 16.86 14.56
CA ASP A 210 24.70 17.83 15.66
C ASP A 210 24.96 17.20 17.05
N GLY A 211 25.09 15.87 17.10
CA GLY A 211 25.32 15.12 18.33
C GLY A 211 24.05 14.82 19.14
N ALA A 212 22.87 15.20 18.68
CA ALA A 212 21.63 14.88 19.36
C ALA A 212 21.31 13.38 19.23
N ARG A 213 20.97 12.76 20.38
CA ARG A 213 20.57 11.35 20.44
C ARG A 213 19.06 11.26 20.32
N TRP A 214 18.60 10.54 19.33
CA TRP A 214 17.19 10.28 19.10
C TRP A 214 16.85 8.81 19.36
N LYS A 215 15.72 8.59 20.02
CA LYS A 215 15.14 7.25 20.18
C LYS A 215 13.69 7.30 19.73
N LEU A 216 13.30 6.30 18.96
CA LEU A 216 11.94 6.12 18.49
C LEU A 216 11.44 4.74 18.94
N VAL A 217 10.25 4.70 19.51
CA VAL A 217 9.52 3.46 19.82
C VAL A 217 8.27 3.42 18.95
N LEU A 218 8.26 2.52 17.99
CA LEU A 218 7.19 2.34 17.01
C LEU A 218 6.33 1.15 17.43
N ASP A 219 5.16 1.41 17.98
CA ASP A 219 4.27 0.40 18.58
C ASP A 219 2.83 0.46 18.05
N ARG A 220 2.51 1.43 17.21
CA ARG A 220 1.17 1.64 16.67
C ARG A 220 1.20 1.79 15.15
N VAL A 221 0.26 1.16 14.47
CA VAL A 221 0.05 1.29 13.02
C VAL A 221 -1.03 2.33 12.76
N GLN A 222 -0.76 3.24 11.84
CA GLN A 222 -1.76 4.17 11.30
C GLN A 222 -2.49 3.49 10.15
N THR A 223 -3.72 3.04 10.36
CA THR A 223 -4.46 2.26 9.37
C THR A 223 -5.32 3.10 8.43
N LYS A 224 -5.52 4.38 8.76
CA LYS A 224 -6.28 5.35 7.97
C LYS A 224 -5.87 6.78 8.33
N ASP A 225 -6.37 7.74 7.57
CA ASP A 225 -6.18 9.18 7.84
C ASP A 225 -4.69 9.59 7.90
N VAL A 226 -3.85 8.93 7.08
CA VAL A 226 -2.45 9.33 6.92
C VAL A 226 -2.42 10.74 6.32
N PRO A 227 -1.75 11.72 6.94
CA PRO A 227 -1.66 13.07 6.41
C PRO A 227 -1.14 13.09 4.98
N HIS A 228 -1.74 13.92 4.15
CA HIS A 228 -1.57 13.99 2.69
C HIS A 228 -2.02 12.74 1.92
N HIS A 229 -2.33 11.64 2.62
CA HIS A 229 -2.82 10.40 2.05
C HIS A 229 -3.93 9.80 2.94
N PRO A 230 -5.06 10.51 3.16
CA PRO A 230 -6.08 10.10 4.14
C PRO A 230 -6.74 8.73 3.83
N ARG A 231 -6.41 8.16 2.69
CA ARG A 231 -6.95 6.90 2.19
C ARG A 231 -5.95 5.75 2.21
N PHE A 232 -4.74 6.00 2.72
CA PHE A 232 -3.69 4.99 2.84
C PHE A 232 -3.30 4.80 4.29
N GLY A 233 -2.76 3.64 4.60
CA GLY A 233 -2.27 3.30 5.92
C GLY A 233 -2.01 1.80 6.04
N GLY A 234 -1.66 1.37 7.23
CA GLY A 234 -1.43 -0.04 7.54
C GLY A 234 -0.02 -0.53 7.25
N VAL A 235 0.11 -1.86 7.23
CA VAL A 235 1.31 -2.60 6.84
C VAL A 235 1.07 -3.25 5.49
N ILE A 236 1.96 -3.02 4.54
CA ILE A 236 1.86 -3.59 3.18
C ILE A 236 3.15 -4.31 2.88
N LEU A 237 3.06 -5.59 2.51
CA LEU A 237 4.19 -6.43 2.17
C LEU A 237 4.26 -6.68 0.67
N GLY A 238 5.46 -6.53 0.08
CA GLY A 238 5.72 -6.80 -1.34
C GLY A 238 5.02 -5.81 -2.27
N LEU A 239 5.39 -4.55 -2.25
CA LEU A 239 4.71 -3.46 -2.95
C LEU A 239 5.62 -2.75 -3.97
N TYR A 240 5.10 -2.45 -5.15
CA TYR A 240 5.55 -1.31 -5.95
C TYR A 240 5.00 -0.04 -5.31
N TYR A 241 5.86 0.76 -4.68
CA TYR A 241 5.40 1.89 -3.90
C TYR A 241 5.27 3.18 -4.71
N HIS A 242 6.16 3.41 -5.67
CA HIS A 242 6.17 4.59 -6.52
C HIS A 242 6.11 4.22 -8.01
N GLY A 243 5.93 5.23 -8.84
CA GLY A 243 5.91 5.06 -10.29
C GLY A 243 4.55 4.56 -10.78
N ILE A 244 4.52 3.36 -11.30
CA ILE A 244 3.34 2.80 -11.99
C ILE A 244 2.19 2.36 -11.09
N THR A 245 2.32 2.48 -9.77
CA THR A 245 1.29 1.97 -8.85
C THR A 245 0.08 2.88 -8.66
N GLN A 246 0.14 4.12 -9.16
CA GLN A 246 -0.85 5.18 -8.88
C GLN A 246 -1.02 5.51 -7.38
N VAL A 247 -0.19 4.94 -6.52
CA VAL A 247 -0.19 5.21 -5.09
C VAL A 247 0.55 6.51 -4.78
N HIS A 248 1.50 6.88 -5.64
CA HIS A 248 2.34 8.05 -5.45
C HIS A 248 2.65 8.79 -6.77
N THR A 249 3.26 9.95 -6.67
CA THR A 249 3.64 10.77 -7.81
C THR A 249 4.74 10.11 -8.66
N PRO A 250 4.70 10.23 -9.99
CA PRO A 250 5.78 9.77 -10.86
C PRO A 250 7.08 10.59 -10.73
N LEU A 251 7.09 11.65 -9.92
CA LEU A 251 8.26 12.51 -9.70
C LEU A 251 9.25 11.96 -8.66
N VAL A 252 8.98 10.82 -8.08
CA VAL A 252 9.92 10.12 -7.18
C VAL A 252 10.38 8.81 -7.81
N PRO A 253 11.54 8.27 -7.41
CA PRO A 253 12.06 7.05 -8.00
C PRO A 253 11.06 5.90 -7.98
N THR A 254 11.01 5.13 -9.06
CA THR A 254 10.26 3.87 -9.09
C THR A 254 11.01 2.83 -8.27
N ILE A 255 10.37 2.27 -7.28
CA ILE A 255 10.95 1.31 -6.33
C ILE A 255 10.01 0.13 -6.07
N ASN A 256 10.61 -0.99 -5.74
CA ASN A 256 9.94 -2.09 -5.06
C ASN A 256 10.19 -1.99 -3.56
N SER A 257 9.21 -2.38 -2.76
CA SER A 257 9.32 -2.42 -1.32
C SER A 257 8.97 -3.82 -0.80
N ALA A 258 9.80 -4.37 0.09
CA ALA A 258 9.46 -5.59 0.80
C ALA A 258 8.41 -5.32 1.88
N VAL A 259 8.48 -4.15 2.50
CA VAL A 259 7.49 -3.64 3.44
C VAL A 259 7.39 -2.13 3.33
N ALA A 260 6.16 -1.62 3.37
CA ALA A 260 5.84 -0.22 3.60
C ALA A 260 4.81 -0.15 4.73
N LEU A 261 4.99 0.78 5.66
CA LEU A 261 4.04 0.98 6.74
C LEU A 261 3.95 2.46 7.14
N TRP A 262 2.78 2.83 7.63
CA TRP A 262 2.53 4.08 8.35
C TRP A 262 2.27 3.76 9.82
N GLY A 263 2.93 4.47 10.69
CA GLY A 263 2.83 4.25 12.13
C GLY A 263 2.79 5.54 12.94
N VAL A 264 2.56 5.36 14.21
CA VAL A 264 2.64 6.41 15.22
C VAL A 264 3.60 5.92 16.31
N ALA A 265 4.53 6.79 16.71
CA ALA A 265 5.61 6.42 17.60
C ALA A 265 5.80 7.42 18.74
N HIS A 266 6.41 6.94 19.81
CA HIS A 266 7.00 7.78 20.83
C HIS A 266 8.39 8.23 20.37
N LEU A 267 8.66 9.53 20.36
CA LEU A 267 9.93 10.10 19.97
C LEU A 267 10.61 10.79 21.16
N TYR A 268 11.88 10.48 21.37
CA TYR A 268 12.71 11.05 22.44
C TYR A 268 13.93 11.72 21.84
N LYS A 269 14.35 12.87 22.41
CA LYS A 269 15.60 13.55 22.11
C LYS A 269 16.43 13.68 23.40
N ASN A 270 17.65 13.17 23.41
CA ASN A 270 18.54 13.19 24.58
C ASN A 270 17.90 12.61 25.86
N GLY A 271 17.04 11.59 25.71
CA GLY A 271 16.31 10.94 26.78
C GLY A 271 15.00 11.61 27.21
N ALA A 272 14.71 12.84 26.75
CA ALA A 272 13.45 13.52 27.02
C ALA A 272 12.41 13.18 25.94
N LEU A 273 11.16 12.95 26.35
CA LEU A 273 10.05 12.75 25.43
C LEU A 273 9.80 14.04 24.63
N VAL A 274 9.84 13.95 23.32
CA VAL A 274 9.48 15.04 22.39
C VAL A 274 7.98 14.99 22.10
N THR A 275 7.49 13.82 21.74
CA THR A 275 6.07 13.55 21.48
C THR A 275 5.78 12.06 21.59
N ASP A 276 4.55 11.72 21.93
CA ASP A 276 4.01 10.35 21.88
C ASP A 276 3.15 10.10 20.63
N ASN A 277 3.14 11.07 19.72
CA ASN A 277 2.31 11.07 18.51
C ASN A 277 3.11 11.42 17.24
N ALA A 278 4.40 11.05 17.18
CA ALA A 278 5.18 11.21 15.98
C ALA A 278 4.61 10.33 14.86
N MET A 279 4.38 10.91 13.70
CA MET A 279 4.00 10.15 12.53
C MET A 279 5.24 9.53 11.89
N VAL A 280 5.13 8.27 11.54
CA VAL A 280 6.23 7.49 11.01
C VAL A 280 5.85 6.85 9.69
N HIS A 281 6.72 6.96 8.69
CA HIS A 281 6.66 6.13 7.49
C HIS A 281 7.96 5.34 7.37
N VAL A 282 7.83 4.02 7.24
CA VAL A 282 8.96 3.09 7.14
C VAL A 282 8.84 2.27 5.87
N MET A 283 9.94 2.15 5.14
CA MET A 283 10.04 1.27 3.97
C MET A 283 11.36 0.51 3.97
N LEU A 284 11.30 -0.79 3.66
CA LEU A 284 12.47 -1.53 3.18
C LEU A 284 12.32 -1.69 1.67
N LEU A 285 13.14 -1.00 0.91
CA LEU A 285 12.93 -0.78 -0.52
C LEU A 285 14.16 -1.06 -1.38
N SER A 286 13.94 -1.07 -2.69
CA SER A 286 15.00 -1.13 -3.70
C SER A 286 15.97 0.01 -3.51
N ARG A 287 17.27 -0.31 -3.41
CA ARG A 287 18.32 0.68 -3.19
C ARG A 287 18.22 1.82 -4.20
N THR A 288 18.11 3.04 -3.70
CA THR A 288 18.02 4.26 -4.50
C THR A 288 19.33 5.02 -4.55
N ARG A 289 20.24 4.75 -3.60
CA ARG A 289 21.47 5.50 -3.41
C ARG A 289 22.71 4.70 -3.77
N ARG A 290 23.73 5.40 -4.17
CA ARG A 290 25.04 4.84 -4.54
C ARG A 290 25.94 4.76 -3.31
N ASP A 291 26.71 3.70 -3.24
CA ASP A 291 27.71 3.57 -2.18
C ASP A 291 28.77 4.70 -2.25
N GLY A 292 29.20 5.16 -1.10
CA GLY A 292 30.28 6.15 -0.93
C GLY A 292 29.78 7.57 -0.75
N ASP A 293 29.09 8.17 -1.71
CA ASP A 293 28.57 9.54 -1.60
C ASP A 293 27.06 9.61 -1.26
N PHE A 294 26.38 8.49 -1.28
CA PHE A 294 24.95 8.35 -1.00
C PHE A 294 24.04 9.25 -1.85
N ALA A 295 24.54 9.70 -3.00
CA ALA A 295 23.71 10.42 -3.95
C ALA A 295 22.66 9.48 -4.57
N LEU A 296 21.50 10.05 -4.92
CA LEU A 296 20.49 9.33 -5.66
C LEU A 296 21.07 8.80 -6.98
N ALA A 297 20.97 7.50 -7.22
CA ALA A 297 21.69 6.82 -8.29
C ALA A 297 20.80 6.37 -9.45
N CYS A 298 19.49 6.31 -9.25
CA CYS A 298 18.55 5.79 -10.24
C CYS A 298 17.19 6.48 -10.14
N TRP A 299 16.49 6.53 -11.27
CA TRP A 299 15.11 6.96 -11.35
C TRP A 299 14.15 5.78 -11.42
N ASP A 300 14.52 4.73 -12.13
CA ASP A 300 13.91 3.41 -12.01
C ASP A 300 14.86 2.50 -11.25
N CYS A 301 14.58 2.33 -9.98
CA CYS A 301 15.36 1.51 -9.06
C CYS A 301 14.70 0.15 -8.81
N SER A 302 13.60 -0.15 -9.50
CA SER A 302 12.78 -1.34 -9.23
C SER A 302 13.52 -2.67 -9.36
N LYS A 303 14.64 -2.69 -10.07
CA LYS A 303 15.48 -3.89 -10.27
C LYS A 303 16.66 -3.98 -9.29
N ASN A 304 16.85 -2.96 -8.47
CA ASN A 304 17.94 -2.96 -7.50
C ASN A 304 17.63 -3.89 -6.32
N THR A 305 18.66 -4.24 -5.59
CA THR A 305 18.53 -5.01 -4.34
C THR A 305 17.63 -4.27 -3.36
N ILE A 306 16.74 -5.00 -2.70
CA ILE A 306 15.86 -4.46 -1.66
C ILE A 306 16.63 -4.54 -0.32
N ASP A 307 17.35 -3.49 0.00
CA ASP A 307 18.19 -3.41 1.20
C ASP A 307 18.39 -1.97 1.74
N GLU A 308 17.67 -0.99 1.19
CA GLU A 308 17.62 0.36 1.73
C GLU A 308 16.42 0.47 2.69
N LEU A 309 16.69 0.70 3.97
CA LEU A 309 15.64 0.92 4.97
C LEU A 309 15.50 2.41 5.23
N GLN A 310 14.36 2.96 4.88
CA GLN A 310 14.00 4.36 5.09
C GLN A 310 13.09 4.52 6.31
N LEU A 311 13.44 5.47 7.16
CA LEU A 311 12.64 5.94 8.29
C LEU A 311 12.37 7.43 8.13
N GLN A 312 11.12 7.79 7.97
CA GLN A 312 10.65 9.18 7.95
C GLN A 312 9.85 9.42 9.21
N VAL A 313 10.22 10.44 9.99
CA VAL A 313 9.53 10.84 11.23
C VAL A 313 9.11 12.28 11.11
N LEU A 314 7.81 12.51 11.22
CA LEU A 314 7.15 13.79 11.06
C LEU A 314 6.40 14.17 12.34
N PRO A 315 6.21 15.45 12.64
CA PRO A 315 5.28 15.86 13.70
C PRO A 315 3.87 15.30 13.44
N GLY A 316 3.21 14.87 14.48
CA GLY A 316 1.81 14.50 14.42
C GLY A 316 0.90 15.68 14.06
N PRO A 317 -0.36 15.42 13.69
CA PRO A 317 -1.31 16.48 13.38
C PRO A 317 -1.46 17.47 14.54
N GLY A 318 -1.23 18.75 14.25
CA GLY A 318 -1.31 19.82 15.25
C GLY A 318 -0.08 19.98 16.15
N GLU A 319 0.94 19.14 15.99
CA GLU A 319 2.17 19.24 16.77
C GLU A 319 3.18 20.23 16.15
N PRO A 320 4.05 20.84 16.98
CA PRO A 320 5.10 21.71 16.48
C PRO A 320 6.14 20.92 15.70
N LYS A 321 6.84 21.60 14.80
CA LYS A 321 8.01 21.04 14.11
C LYS A 321 9.07 20.59 15.14
N PHE A 322 9.77 19.49 14.85
CA PHE A 322 10.85 19.04 15.68
C PHE A 322 12.01 20.04 15.67
N ASP A 323 12.74 20.10 16.77
CA ASP A 323 14.04 20.79 16.85
C ASP A 323 15.11 19.95 16.13
N ALA A 324 15.01 19.94 14.80
CA ALA A 324 15.84 19.22 13.85
C ALA A 324 15.83 19.97 12.49
N PRO A 325 16.82 19.80 11.62
CA PRO A 325 16.83 20.41 10.29
C PRO A 325 15.55 20.11 9.50
N GLY A 326 14.85 21.15 9.05
CA GLY A 326 13.57 21.04 8.36
C GLY A 326 12.36 20.77 9.27
N GLY A 327 12.58 20.45 10.54
CA GLY A 327 11.53 20.14 11.50
C GLY A 327 11.03 18.70 11.45
N PHE A 328 11.80 17.79 10.86
CA PHE A 328 11.53 16.37 10.69
C PHE A 328 12.83 15.56 10.75
N LEU A 329 12.73 14.21 10.76
CA LEU A 329 13.87 13.31 10.71
C LEU A 329 13.68 12.32 9.57
N PHE A 330 14.69 12.26 8.65
CA PHE A 330 14.78 11.20 7.65
C PHE A 330 16.12 10.49 7.82
N VAL A 331 16.05 9.17 8.05
CA VAL A 331 17.23 8.35 8.29
C VAL A 331 17.15 7.09 7.44
N ASN A 332 18.23 6.79 6.74
CA ASN A 332 18.36 5.56 5.97
C ASN A 332 19.46 4.67 6.52
N TRP A 333 19.23 3.37 6.47
CA TRP A 333 20.20 2.29 6.67
C TRP A 333 20.40 1.60 5.32
N GLU A 334 21.61 1.65 4.76
CA GLU A 334 21.87 1.36 3.34
C GLU A 334 22.03 -0.13 3.00
N HIS A 335 22.29 -1.00 3.97
CA HIS A 335 22.46 -2.44 3.76
C HIS A 335 21.64 -3.25 4.77
N SER A 336 20.36 -3.01 4.77
CA SER A 336 19.43 -3.60 5.71
C SER A 336 18.96 -4.98 5.26
N ARG A 337 18.43 -5.76 6.18
CA ARG A 337 17.94 -7.10 5.90
C ARG A 337 16.54 -7.28 6.45
N GLY A 338 15.65 -7.80 5.60
CA GLY A 338 14.34 -8.27 6.01
C GLY A 338 14.26 -9.79 5.88
N ALA A 339 13.69 -10.43 6.88
CA ALA A 339 13.43 -11.86 6.88
C ALA A 339 11.97 -12.12 7.27
N ARG A 340 11.34 -13.11 6.66
CA ARG A 340 10.07 -13.63 7.17
C ARG A 340 10.39 -14.35 8.48
N PRO A 341 9.69 -14.02 9.59
CA PRO A 341 9.88 -14.71 10.86
C PRO A 341 9.43 -16.15 10.82
#